data_fdb3a78059e5b03aecc1495cda1abf29
#
_entry.id   fdb3a78059e5b03aecc1495cda1abf29
#
_cell.length_a   1.000
_cell.length_b   1.000
_cell.length_c   1.000
_cell.angle_alpha   90.00
_cell.angle_beta   90.00
_cell.angle_gamma   90.00
#
_symmetry.space_group_name_H-M   'P 1'
#
loop_
_entity.id
_entity.type
_entity.pdbx_description
1 polymer ?
#
loop_
_entity_poly.entity_id
_entity_poly.type
_entity_poly.pdbx_seq_one_letter_code
_entity_poly.pdbx_strand_id
1 'polypeptide(L)'
;NEYDQNYYMDIERWNDLAPNAYTSSFEWAKYYNVLFIANHVIESRSDIKEGTEEEINQLVGEAYMLRAYVHFLLVNLYGQPYTKEGALDTKSVPLKLDTDLEKVLKRNTVEEVYTSIQADIDEARKLVMKAEWEQRYSYRFNAASVEAFQSRVSLYKGEWQAAWDAAE
;
A
#
# COMPACT_ATOMS: atom_id res chain seq x y z
N ASN A 1 -3.70 19.08 22.68
CA ASN A 1 -2.37 19.69 22.83
C ASN A 1 -2.18 20.74 21.74
N GLU A 2 -1.86 22.00 22.10
CA GLU A 2 -1.77 23.13 21.16
C GLU A 2 -0.73 22.89 20.03
N TYR A 3 0.26 22.03 20.28
CA TYR A 3 1.25 21.58 19.30
C TYR A 3 0.66 20.69 18.19
N ASP A 4 -0.26 19.81 18.51
CA ASP A 4 -0.85 18.90 17.51
C ASP A 4 -1.83 19.64 16.59
N GLN A 5 -2.52 20.68 17.08
CA GLN A 5 -3.44 21.49 16.28
C GLN A 5 -2.74 22.24 15.16
N ASN A 6 -1.52 22.73 15.38
CA ASN A 6 -0.76 23.46 14.36
C ASN A 6 -0.14 22.56 13.29
N TYR A 7 0.06 21.26 13.58
CA TYR A 7 0.73 20.31 12.70
C TYR A 7 -0.10 19.93 11.46
N TYR A 8 -1.42 19.91 11.61
CA TYR A 8 -2.35 19.50 10.55
C TYR A 8 -3.28 20.61 10.07
N MET A 9 -3.13 21.81 10.62
CA MET A 9 -4.06 22.93 10.39
C MET A 9 -4.17 23.32 8.91
N ASP A 10 -3.06 23.28 8.15
CA ASP A 10 -3.09 23.60 6.73
C ASP A 10 -3.80 22.51 5.92
N ILE A 11 -3.65 21.23 6.30
CA ILE A 11 -4.34 20.10 5.69
C ILE A 11 -5.85 20.18 6.01
N GLU A 12 -6.19 20.45 7.27
CA GLU A 12 -7.57 20.57 7.73
C GLU A 12 -8.31 21.74 7.04
N ARG A 13 -7.60 22.84 6.77
CA ARG A 13 -8.14 24.02 6.09
C ARG A 13 -8.04 23.97 4.57
N TRP A 14 -7.57 22.86 4.01
CA TRP A 14 -7.36 22.71 2.56
C TRP A 14 -6.46 23.80 1.96
N ASN A 15 -5.48 24.25 2.72
CA ASN A 15 -4.50 25.23 2.25
C ASN A 15 -3.49 24.54 1.35
N ASP A 16 -3.44 24.92 0.08
CA ASP A 16 -2.49 24.42 -0.93
C ASP A 16 -1.27 25.31 -1.14
N LEU A 17 -1.22 26.45 -0.47
CA LEU A 17 -0.14 27.43 -0.55
C LEU A 17 0.79 27.31 0.64
N ALA A 18 2.07 27.12 0.37
CA ALA A 18 3.22 27.12 1.25
C ALA A 18 2.93 26.69 2.70
N PRO A 19 3.20 25.44 3.06
CA PRO A 19 2.97 24.96 4.41
C PRO A 19 3.68 25.90 5.41
N ASN A 20 3.03 26.16 6.55
CA ASN A 20 3.72 26.82 7.63
C ASN A 20 4.86 25.91 8.16
N ALA A 21 5.78 26.48 8.94
CA ALA A 21 6.97 25.76 9.44
C ALA A 21 6.63 24.49 10.28
N TYR A 22 5.38 24.32 10.69
CA TYR A 22 4.90 23.23 11.54
C TYR A 22 4.06 22.20 10.78
N THR A 23 3.72 22.45 9.49
CA THR A 23 2.92 21.50 8.70
C THR A 23 3.69 20.20 8.48
N SER A 24 3.08 19.08 8.84
CA SER A 24 3.68 17.76 8.63
C SER A 24 3.75 17.47 7.12
N SER A 25 4.94 17.12 6.63
CA SER A 25 5.09 16.58 5.30
C SER A 25 4.86 15.06 5.33
N PHE A 26 4.20 14.53 4.30
CA PHE A 26 4.18 13.08 4.08
C PHE A 26 5.57 12.66 3.60
N GLU A 27 6.35 12.11 4.53
CA GLU A 27 7.75 11.80 4.27
C GLU A 27 7.86 10.59 3.32
N TRP A 28 8.06 10.88 2.06
CA TRP A 28 8.29 9.93 0.97
C TRP A 28 9.27 8.80 1.35
N ALA A 29 10.38 9.14 1.95
CA ALA A 29 11.42 8.19 2.34
C ALA A 29 10.93 7.09 3.31
N LYS A 30 10.02 7.41 4.23
CA LYS A 30 9.45 6.44 5.16
C LYS A 30 8.64 5.36 4.43
N TYR A 31 7.85 5.75 3.44
CA TYR A 31 7.08 4.80 2.64
C TYR A 31 7.99 3.86 1.85
N TYR A 32 9.03 4.39 1.21
CA TYR A 32 9.97 3.57 0.45
C TYR A 32 10.83 2.66 1.32
N ASN A 33 11.13 3.04 2.58
CA ASN A 33 11.74 2.15 3.54
C ASN A 33 10.84 0.95 3.88
N VAL A 34 9.53 1.17 4.04
CA VAL A 34 8.57 0.08 4.25
C VAL A 34 8.50 -0.84 3.03
N LEU A 35 8.49 -0.29 1.81
CA LEU A 35 8.56 -1.07 0.57
C LEU A 35 9.84 -1.92 0.49
N PHE A 36 10.99 -1.36 0.89
CA PHE A 36 12.25 -2.12 0.94
C PHE A 36 12.15 -3.32 1.90
N ILE A 37 11.60 -3.12 3.11
CA ILE A 37 11.40 -4.20 4.08
C ILE A 37 10.45 -5.28 3.53
N ALA A 38 9.32 -4.89 2.93
CA ALA A 38 8.37 -5.82 2.33
C ALA A 38 9.02 -6.63 1.19
N ASN A 39 9.76 -5.98 0.30
CA ASN A 39 10.50 -6.64 -0.78
C ASN A 39 11.52 -7.63 -0.23
N HIS A 40 12.24 -7.25 0.83
CA HIS A 40 13.22 -8.14 1.44
C HIS A 40 12.58 -9.43 1.97
N VAL A 41 11.43 -9.33 2.63
CA VAL A 41 10.67 -10.52 3.09
C VAL A 41 10.24 -11.39 1.91
N ILE A 42 9.73 -10.78 0.82
CA ILE A 42 9.26 -11.51 -0.36
C ILE A 42 10.44 -12.24 -1.07
N GLU A 43 11.54 -11.54 -1.29
CA GLU A 43 12.72 -12.10 -1.97
C GLU A 43 13.43 -13.19 -1.14
N SER A 44 13.45 -13.03 0.18
CA SER A 44 14.11 -13.97 1.09
C SER A 44 13.26 -15.19 1.44
N ARG A 45 12.10 -15.40 0.84
CA ARG A 45 11.20 -16.51 1.18
C ARG A 45 11.88 -17.88 1.24
N SER A 46 12.72 -18.18 0.25
CA SER A 46 13.47 -19.46 0.16
C SER A 46 14.56 -19.62 1.24
N ASP A 47 14.98 -18.52 1.84
CA ASP A 47 16.07 -18.49 2.82
C ASP A 47 15.56 -18.58 4.25
N ILE A 48 14.25 -18.46 4.47
CA ILE A 48 13.61 -18.61 5.78
C ILE A 48 13.73 -20.09 6.22
N LYS A 49 14.42 -20.34 7.31
CA LYS A 49 14.71 -21.70 7.81
C LYS A 49 13.85 -22.10 9.00
N GLU A 50 13.19 -21.17 9.65
CA GLU A 50 12.38 -21.40 10.84
C GLU A 50 10.91 -21.14 10.52
N GLY A 51 10.01 -21.89 11.17
CA GLY A 51 8.56 -21.82 10.98
C GLY A 51 8.02 -22.92 10.06
N THR A 52 6.70 -23.10 10.10
CA THR A 52 5.99 -23.97 9.16
C THR A 52 5.81 -23.29 7.82
N GLU A 53 5.46 -24.07 6.79
CA GLU A 53 5.17 -23.49 5.46
C GLU A 53 3.99 -22.51 5.52
N GLU A 54 2.98 -22.81 6.34
CA GLU A 54 1.84 -21.91 6.54
C GLU A 54 2.27 -20.57 7.20
N GLU A 55 3.17 -20.62 8.18
CA GLU A 55 3.68 -19.42 8.84
C GLU A 55 4.53 -18.57 7.88
N ILE A 56 5.35 -19.21 7.05
CA ILE A 56 6.15 -18.55 6.01
C ILE A 56 5.23 -17.94 4.95
N ASN A 57 4.22 -18.68 4.47
CA ASN A 57 3.24 -18.18 3.51
C ASN A 57 2.48 -16.99 4.07
N GLN A 58 2.04 -17.06 5.31
CA GLN A 58 1.36 -15.95 5.99
C GLN A 58 2.25 -14.71 6.05
N LEU A 59 3.52 -14.85 6.45
CA LEU A 59 4.47 -13.74 6.53
C LEU A 59 4.71 -13.08 5.16
N VAL A 60 4.93 -13.89 4.13
CA VAL A 60 5.17 -13.40 2.76
C VAL A 60 3.89 -12.76 2.19
N GLY A 61 2.72 -13.35 2.44
CA GLY A 61 1.44 -12.79 2.04
C GLY A 61 1.17 -11.43 2.70
N GLU A 62 1.51 -11.28 3.97
CA GLU A 62 1.43 -9.98 4.66
C GLU A 62 2.41 -8.95 4.08
N ALA A 63 3.59 -9.38 3.62
CA ALA A 63 4.53 -8.50 2.95
C ALA A 63 4.00 -8.02 1.59
N TYR A 64 3.34 -8.87 0.80
CA TYR A 64 2.62 -8.46 -0.40
C TYR A 64 1.51 -7.45 -0.09
N MET A 65 0.69 -7.72 0.94
CA MET A 65 -0.35 -6.78 1.39
C MET A 65 0.22 -5.42 1.78
N LEU A 66 1.32 -5.42 2.53
CA LEU A 66 1.98 -4.18 2.95
C LEU A 66 2.52 -3.40 1.76
N ARG A 67 3.11 -4.08 0.77
CA ARG A 67 3.61 -3.47 -0.46
C ARG A 67 2.48 -2.87 -1.29
N ALA A 68 1.39 -3.61 -1.48
CA ALA A 68 0.19 -3.11 -2.15
C ALA A 68 -0.40 -1.88 -1.45
N TYR A 69 -0.55 -1.95 -0.12
CA TYR A 69 -1.12 -0.88 0.67
C TYR A 69 -0.28 0.40 0.60
N VAL A 70 1.05 0.29 0.70
CA VAL A 70 1.93 1.45 0.62
C VAL A 70 1.92 2.08 -0.78
N HIS A 71 1.96 1.28 -1.85
CA HIS A 71 1.80 1.81 -3.21
C HIS A 71 0.44 2.47 -3.42
N PHE A 72 -0.62 1.92 -2.84
CA PHE A 72 -1.97 2.51 -2.89
C PHE A 72 -2.01 3.88 -2.19
N LEU A 73 -1.40 4.02 -1.01
CA LEU A 73 -1.28 5.32 -0.34
C LEU A 73 -0.51 6.32 -1.22
N LEU A 74 0.64 5.90 -1.75
CA LEU A 74 1.50 6.76 -2.55
C LEU A 74 0.83 7.22 -3.84
N VAL A 75 0.16 6.34 -4.58
CA VAL A 75 -0.51 6.72 -5.84
C VAL A 75 -1.67 7.68 -5.60
N ASN A 76 -2.39 7.53 -4.49
CA ASN A 76 -3.50 8.42 -4.15
C ASN A 76 -3.05 9.76 -3.57
N LEU A 77 -1.84 9.83 -2.96
CA LEU A 77 -1.26 11.09 -2.49
C LEU A 77 -0.60 11.91 -3.62
N TYR A 78 0.04 11.23 -4.59
CA TYR A 78 0.92 11.89 -5.56
C TYR A 78 0.51 11.71 -7.02
N GLY A 79 -0.48 10.84 -7.30
CA GLY A 79 -1.03 10.62 -8.62
C GLY A 79 -2.35 11.36 -8.85
N GLN A 80 -2.88 11.24 -10.05
CA GLN A 80 -4.25 11.68 -10.36
C GLN A 80 -5.25 10.61 -9.89
N PRO A 81 -6.49 11.01 -9.51
CA PRO A 81 -7.54 10.04 -9.20
C PRO A 81 -7.78 9.08 -10.37
N TYR A 82 -7.85 7.77 -10.10
CA TYR A 82 -7.97 6.72 -11.12
C TYR A 82 -9.12 6.96 -12.11
N THR A 83 -10.27 7.42 -11.61
CA THR A 83 -11.50 7.65 -12.39
C THR A 83 -11.51 8.95 -13.18
N LYS A 84 -10.50 9.81 -13.03
CA LYS A 84 -10.40 11.06 -13.79
C LYS A 84 -10.01 10.74 -15.25
N GLU A 85 -10.69 11.36 -16.20
CA GLU A 85 -10.38 11.21 -17.61
C GLU A 85 -8.91 11.53 -17.93
N GLY A 86 -8.23 10.63 -18.64
CA GLY A 86 -6.82 10.74 -18.98
C GLY A 86 -5.82 10.50 -17.84
N ALA A 87 -6.30 10.19 -16.62
CA ALA A 87 -5.42 10.01 -15.47
C ALA A 87 -4.51 8.77 -15.58
N LEU A 88 -4.99 7.71 -16.19
CA LEU A 88 -4.30 6.41 -16.23
C LEU A 88 -2.90 6.50 -16.85
N ASP A 89 -2.72 7.32 -17.88
CA ASP A 89 -1.44 7.54 -18.55
C ASP A 89 -0.54 8.57 -17.85
N THR A 90 -1.04 9.27 -16.85
CA THR A 90 -0.27 10.28 -16.12
C THR A 90 0.76 9.65 -15.20
N LYS A 91 1.92 10.30 -15.09
CA LYS A 91 2.98 9.86 -14.16
C LYS A 91 2.59 10.10 -12.71
N SER A 92 2.70 9.06 -11.90
CA SER A 92 2.42 9.08 -10.46
C SER A 92 3.70 8.82 -9.64
N VAL A 93 3.89 7.64 -9.13
CA VAL A 93 4.99 7.27 -8.23
C VAL A 93 5.88 6.18 -8.82
N PRO A 94 7.15 6.07 -8.43
CA PRO A 94 7.99 4.94 -8.80
C PRO A 94 7.50 3.65 -8.13
N LEU A 95 7.43 2.55 -8.89
CA LEU A 95 7.26 1.21 -8.34
C LEU A 95 8.60 0.70 -7.80
N LYS A 96 8.63 0.31 -6.54
CA LYS A 96 9.77 -0.36 -5.90
C LYS A 96 9.38 -1.79 -5.55
N LEU A 97 9.80 -2.73 -6.41
CA LEU A 97 9.40 -4.14 -6.35
C LEU A 97 10.58 -5.08 -6.06
N ASP A 98 11.74 -4.54 -5.75
CA ASP A 98 12.97 -5.25 -5.47
C ASP A 98 13.77 -4.57 -4.35
N THR A 99 14.85 -5.22 -3.89
CA THR A 99 15.76 -4.71 -2.85
C THR A 99 16.97 -3.96 -3.39
N ASP A 100 17.08 -3.79 -4.71
CA ASP A 100 18.21 -3.09 -5.33
C ASP A 100 18.20 -1.59 -4.98
N LEU A 101 19.16 -1.16 -4.16
CA LEU A 101 19.29 0.23 -3.70
C LEU A 101 19.96 1.15 -4.75
N GLU A 102 20.64 0.58 -5.72
CA GLU A 102 21.36 1.36 -6.75
C GLU A 102 20.48 1.68 -7.96
N LYS A 103 19.34 0.99 -8.08
CA LYS A 103 18.40 1.15 -9.17
C LYS A 103 17.74 2.51 -9.17
N VAL A 104 18.02 3.29 -10.19
CA VAL A 104 17.33 4.58 -10.42
C VAL A 104 15.92 4.32 -10.93
N LEU A 105 14.94 4.56 -10.05
CA LEU A 105 13.53 4.37 -10.38
C LEU A 105 12.99 5.57 -11.17
N LYS A 106 12.11 5.28 -12.14
CA LYS A 106 11.33 6.29 -12.85
C LYS A 106 9.88 6.26 -12.34
N ARG A 107 9.19 7.40 -12.43
CA ARG A 107 7.77 7.46 -12.10
C ARG A 107 6.96 6.61 -13.08
N ASN A 108 6.18 5.70 -12.53
CA ASN A 108 5.23 4.87 -13.28
C ASN A 108 3.91 5.62 -13.51
N THR A 109 3.10 5.15 -14.43
CA THR A 109 1.76 5.70 -14.65
C THR A 109 0.82 5.27 -13.53
N VAL A 110 -0.32 5.95 -13.41
CA VAL A 110 -1.37 5.55 -12.45
C VAL A 110 -1.83 4.12 -12.74
N GLU A 111 -2.04 3.77 -14.02
CA GLU A 111 -2.43 2.41 -14.44
C GLU A 111 -1.41 1.35 -14.04
N GLU A 112 -0.11 1.59 -14.32
CA GLU A 112 0.98 0.67 -13.95
C GLU A 112 1.02 0.42 -12.44
N VAL A 113 0.80 1.46 -11.63
CA VAL A 113 0.81 1.31 -10.17
C VAL A 113 -0.40 0.52 -9.68
N TYR A 114 -1.61 0.81 -10.17
CA TYR A 114 -2.80 0.05 -9.79
C TYR A 114 -2.75 -1.41 -10.26
N THR A 115 -2.15 -1.67 -11.42
CA THR A 115 -1.90 -3.04 -11.90
C THR A 115 -0.96 -3.79 -10.96
N SER A 116 0.10 -3.14 -10.49
CA SER A 116 1.02 -3.73 -9.50
C SER A 116 0.34 -3.98 -8.15
N ILE A 117 -0.50 -3.05 -7.69
CA ILE A 117 -1.29 -3.22 -6.46
C ILE A 117 -2.19 -4.45 -6.57
N GLN A 118 -2.89 -4.62 -7.70
CA GLN A 118 -3.76 -5.78 -7.92
C GLN A 118 -2.96 -7.09 -7.91
N ALA A 119 -1.82 -7.12 -8.59
CA ALA A 119 -0.96 -8.31 -8.60
C ALA A 119 -0.51 -8.70 -7.18
N ASP A 120 -0.15 -7.73 -6.35
CA ASP A 120 0.23 -7.98 -4.96
C ASP A 120 -0.95 -8.48 -4.10
N ILE A 121 -2.16 -7.96 -4.30
CA ILE A 121 -3.38 -8.44 -3.64
C ILE A 121 -3.65 -9.91 -4.04
N ASP A 122 -3.51 -10.23 -5.33
CA ASP A 122 -3.75 -11.58 -5.85
C ASP A 122 -2.72 -12.59 -5.29
N GLU A 123 -1.46 -12.20 -5.13
CA GLU A 123 -0.46 -13.03 -4.45
C GLU A 123 -0.75 -13.17 -2.95
N ALA A 124 -1.11 -12.08 -2.28
CA ALA A 124 -1.48 -12.10 -0.87
C ALA A 124 -2.67 -13.02 -0.61
N ARG A 125 -3.71 -12.99 -1.46
CA ARG A 125 -4.90 -13.85 -1.37
C ARG A 125 -4.57 -15.34 -1.38
N LYS A 126 -3.52 -15.75 -2.09
CA LYS A 126 -3.06 -17.14 -2.14
C LYS A 126 -2.33 -17.57 -0.86
N LEU A 127 -1.72 -16.63 -0.14
CA LEU A 127 -0.78 -16.89 0.93
C LEU A 127 -1.33 -16.57 2.32
N VAL A 128 -2.21 -15.57 2.45
CA VAL A 128 -2.81 -15.15 3.72
C VAL A 128 -4.00 -16.04 4.03
N MET A 129 -3.77 -17.06 4.86
CA MET A 129 -4.81 -18.04 5.24
C MET A 129 -5.35 -17.83 6.65
N LYS A 130 -4.72 -17.00 7.45
CA LYS A 130 -5.14 -16.75 8.84
C LYS A 130 -6.52 -16.09 8.84
N ALA A 131 -7.51 -16.73 9.46
CA ALA A 131 -8.86 -16.18 9.58
C ALA A 131 -8.92 -15.05 10.61
N GLU A 132 -8.32 -15.27 11.77
CA GLU A 132 -8.34 -14.31 12.88
C GLU A 132 -6.97 -14.24 13.59
N TRP A 133 -6.68 -13.10 14.15
CA TRP A 133 -5.55 -12.88 15.04
C TRP A 133 -6.02 -12.65 16.48
N GLU A 134 -5.21 -13.06 17.45
CA GLU A 134 -5.41 -12.62 18.83
C GLU A 134 -5.42 -11.07 18.89
N GLN A 135 -6.19 -10.51 19.81
CA GLN A 135 -6.38 -9.05 19.92
C GLN A 135 -5.06 -8.24 19.90
N ARG A 136 -3.99 -8.77 20.54
CA ARG A 136 -2.66 -8.13 20.56
C ARG A 136 -1.99 -8.04 19.17
N TYR A 137 -2.44 -8.84 18.20
CA TYR A 137 -1.95 -8.89 16.83
C TYR A 137 -2.97 -8.39 15.80
N SER A 138 -4.00 -7.65 16.24
CA SER A 138 -5.07 -7.12 15.38
C SER A 138 -4.57 -6.17 14.27
N TYR A 139 -3.33 -5.72 14.33
CA TYR A 139 -2.68 -4.92 13.30
C TYR A 139 -2.14 -5.74 12.12
N ARG A 140 -2.11 -7.08 12.23
CA ARG A 140 -1.65 -7.98 11.17
C ARG A 140 -2.77 -8.27 10.17
N PHE A 141 -2.37 -8.55 8.93
CA PHE A 141 -3.32 -8.93 7.89
C PHE A 141 -3.85 -10.35 8.09
N ASN A 142 -5.12 -10.55 7.84
CA ASN A 142 -5.81 -11.82 7.77
C ASN A 142 -6.60 -11.92 6.45
N ALA A 143 -7.22 -13.04 6.16
CA ALA A 143 -7.96 -13.24 4.90
C ALA A 143 -9.04 -12.17 4.68
N ALA A 144 -9.82 -11.82 5.71
CA ALA A 144 -10.83 -10.77 5.61
C ALA A 144 -10.24 -9.39 5.30
N SER A 145 -9.05 -9.08 5.82
CA SER A 145 -8.40 -7.79 5.53
C SER A 145 -7.88 -7.70 4.09
N VAL A 146 -7.55 -8.83 3.45
CA VAL A 146 -7.19 -8.86 2.02
C VAL A 146 -8.40 -8.47 1.17
N GLU A 147 -9.57 -9.06 1.43
CA GLU A 147 -10.80 -8.77 0.70
C GLU A 147 -11.32 -7.35 1.01
N ALA A 148 -11.24 -6.90 2.25
CA ALA A 148 -11.58 -5.52 2.61
C ALA A 148 -10.68 -4.49 1.88
N PHE A 149 -9.40 -4.82 1.67
CA PHE A 149 -8.51 -3.96 0.89
C PHE A 149 -8.81 -4.04 -0.60
N GLN A 150 -9.10 -5.22 -1.15
CA GLN A 150 -9.59 -5.38 -2.52
C GLN A 150 -10.83 -4.51 -2.76
N SER A 151 -11.82 -4.59 -1.87
CA SER A 151 -13.05 -3.77 -1.96
C SER A 151 -12.70 -2.28 -2.04
N ARG A 152 -11.80 -1.80 -1.18
CA ARG A 152 -11.34 -0.40 -1.20
C ARG A 152 -10.66 -0.02 -2.51
N VAL A 153 -9.76 -0.85 -3.03
CA VAL A 153 -9.08 -0.59 -4.31
C VAL A 153 -10.09 -0.52 -5.45
N SER A 154 -11.05 -1.45 -5.50
CA SER A 154 -12.13 -1.47 -6.49
C SER A 154 -13.02 -0.21 -6.40
N LEU A 155 -13.33 0.26 -5.19
CA LEU A 155 -14.07 1.53 -5.00
C LEU A 155 -13.31 2.73 -5.62
N TYR A 156 -12.00 2.82 -5.41
CA TYR A 156 -11.18 3.90 -5.98
C TYR A 156 -11.05 3.82 -7.50
N LYS A 157 -11.17 2.63 -8.07
CA LYS A 157 -11.22 2.40 -9.52
C LYS A 157 -12.61 2.66 -10.13
N GLY A 158 -13.66 2.80 -9.30
CA GLY A 158 -15.05 2.93 -9.76
C GLY A 158 -15.66 1.59 -10.18
N GLU A 159 -15.06 0.47 -9.81
CA GLU A 159 -15.52 -0.89 -10.08
C GLU A 159 -16.51 -1.33 -8.98
N TRP A 160 -17.71 -0.75 -8.97
CA TRP A 160 -18.66 -0.87 -7.86
C TRP A 160 -19.09 -2.29 -7.57
N GLN A 161 -19.32 -3.12 -8.61
CA GLN A 161 -19.71 -4.52 -8.42
C GLN A 161 -18.57 -5.33 -7.80
N ALA A 162 -17.35 -5.18 -8.31
CA ALA A 162 -16.18 -5.85 -7.75
C ALA A 162 -15.89 -5.42 -6.29
N ALA A 163 -16.18 -4.16 -5.96
CA ALA A 163 -16.06 -3.67 -4.60
C ALA A 163 -17.08 -4.30 -3.66
N TRP A 164 -18.31 -4.50 -4.14
CA TRP A 164 -19.37 -5.17 -3.39
C TRP A 164 -19.03 -6.66 -3.18
N ASP A 165 -18.69 -7.37 -4.26
CA ASP A 165 -18.36 -8.80 -4.22
C ASP A 165 -17.20 -9.13 -3.28
N ALA A 166 -16.23 -8.21 -3.15
CA ALA A 166 -15.12 -8.35 -2.21
C ALA A 166 -15.46 -7.96 -0.76
N ALA A 167 -16.62 -7.35 -0.53
CA ALA A 167 -17.07 -6.95 0.80
C ALA A 167 -18.02 -7.98 1.45
N GLU A 168 -18.62 -8.90 0.68
CA GLU A 168 -19.48 -10.01 1.14
C GLU A 168 -18.65 -11.20 1.64
#